data_8815eb72906b3243cb0cf9c2c7a52f93
#
_entry.id   8815eb72906b3243cb0cf9c2c7a52f93
#
_cell.length_a   1.000
_cell.length_b   1.000
_cell.length_c   1.000
_cell.angle_alpha   90.00
_cell.angle_beta   90.00
_cell.angle_gamma   90.00
#
_symmetry.space_group_name_H-M   'P 1'
#
loop_
_entity.id
_entity.type
_entity.pdbx_description
1 polymer ?
#
loop_
_entity_poly.entity_id
_entity_poly.type
_entity_poly.pdbx_seq_one_letter_code
_entity_poly.pdbx_strand_id
1 'polypeptide(L)'
;MKNVLSLLILFSFITTTAEVKNQFATLPDIYSVKISPDGKSIGILRKIDGERMLSILDIQTNEVIFNHEFVRGDEINSFYWASEDRLIFELLRAGRDTTRYFATGQVYSTDIDGKKQIMLAGYNAKREAVRTGQGSAKRPAQVANMMPYDKEHIVVQFYDSSEFFELWKMNIYNGRMSKITTAPVKQANFIFNNQGEVTGAVGMTLQNEMVYYIYKENLPIEYDPLDC
;
A
#
# COMPACT_ATOMS: atom_id res chain seq x y z
N MET A 1 -21.23 58.67 32.35
CA MET A 1 -21.81 57.63 31.49
C MET A 1 -21.21 57.55 30.08
N LYS A 2 -20.10 58.26 29.73
CA LYS A 2 -19.47 58.21 28.37
C LYS A 2 -18.32 57.21 28.25
N ASN A 3 -17.81 56.67 29.34
CA ASN A 3 -16.61 55.79 29.32
C ASN A 3 -16.87 54.28 29.34
N VAL A 4 -18.16 53.86 29.50
CA VAL A 4 -18.52 52.42 29.51
C VAL A 4 -18.77 51.88 28.08
N LEU A 5 -19.15 52.78 27.16
CA LEU A 5 -19.44 52.38 25.78
C LEU A 5 -18.16 52.09 24.95
N SER A 6 -17.02 52.68 25.35
CA SER A 6 -15.74 52.48 24.65
C SER A 6 -15.06 51.16 24.99
N LEU A 7 -15.39 50.53 26.12
CA LEU A 7 -14.81 49.26 26.56
C LEU A 7 -15.49 48.03 25.93
N LEU A 8 -16.74 48.18 25.47
CA LEU A 8 -17.51 47.09 24.84
C LEU A 8 -17.13 46.83 23.38
N ILE A 9 -16.51 47.79 22.73
CA ILE A 9 -16.12 47.65 21.30
C ILE A 9 -14.75 46.93 21.14
N LEU A 10 -13.93 46.88 22.18
CA LEU A 10 -12.61 46.22 22.12
C LEU A 10 -12.69 44.70 22.34
N PHE A 11 -13.80 44.12 22.74
CA PHE A 11 -13.95 42.67 23.03
C PHE A 11 -14.51 41.84 21.88
N SER A 12 -14.87 42.45 20.74
CA SER A 12 -15.54 41.75 19.64
C SER A 12 -14.59 41.27 18.51
N PHE A 13 -13.26 41.39 18.67
CA PHE A 13 -12.30 41.06 17.58
C PHE A 13 -11.42 39.81 17.81
N ILE A 14 -11.69 38.98 18.82
CA ILE A 14 -10.77 37.85 19.18
C ILE A 14 -11.32 36.47 18.83
N THR A 15 -12.37 36.34 18.04
CA THR A 15 -12.96 34.99 17.81
C THR A 15 -12.76 34.38 16.43
N THR A 16 -11.96 34.98 15.52
CA THR A 16 -11.89 34.48 14.15
C THR A 16 -10.60 33.73 13.77
N THR A 17 -9.65 33.53 14.68
CA THR A 17 -8.38 32.85 14.33
C THR A 17 -8.31 31.37 14.72
N ALA A 18 -9.26 30.84 15.48
CA ALA A 18 -9.26 29.45 15.93
C ALA A 18 -9.81 28.46 14.87
N GLU A 19 -10.77 28.87 14.07
CA GLU A 19 -11.41 28.00 13.06
C GLU A 19 -10.50 27.67 11.87
N VAL A 20 -9.67 28.62 11.45
CA VAL A 20 -8.78 28.43 10.31
C VAL A 20 -7.66 27.43 10.60
N LYS A 21 -7.18 27.36 11.83
CA LYS A 21 -6.14 26.39 12.22
C LYS A 21 -6.63 24.93 12.21
N ASN A 22 -7.88 24.69 12.53
CA ASN A 22 -8.46 23.35 12.56
C ASN A 22 -8.69 22.78 11.16
N GLN A 23 -9.02 23.60 10.17
CA GLN A 23 -9.21 23.13 8.78
C GLN A 23 -7.94 22.61 8.12
N PHE A 24 -6.77 23.17 8.43
CA PHE A 24 -5.49 22.70 7.90
C PHE A 24 -4.87 21.54 8.68
N ALA A 25 -5.39 21.24 9.86
CA ALA A 25 -4.91 20.16 10.72
C ALA A 25 -5.77 18.89 10.63
N THR A 26 -6.86 18.89 9.89
CA THR A 26 -7.68 17.69 9.66
C THR A 26 -7.09 16.84 8.56
N LEU A 27 -6.95 15.53 8.83
CA LEU A 27 -6.59 14.56 7.79
C LEU A 27 -7.72 14.51 6.74
N PRO A 28 -7.37 14.28 5.46
CA PRO A 28 -8.39 14.17 4.42
C PRO A 28 -9.32 12.99 4.70
N ASP A 29 -10.61 13.15 4.41
CA ASP A 29 -11.60 12.07 4.54
C ASP A 29 -11.43 11.02 3.44
N ILE A 30 -10.87 11.40 2.29
CA ILE A 30 -10.59 10.51 1.17
C ILE A 30 -9.07 10.39 0.98
N TYR A 31 -8.55 9.17 1.07
CA TYR A 31 -7.13 8.87 0.93
C TYR A 31 -6.74 8.42 -0.48
N SER A 32 -7.62 7.68 -1.14
CA SER A 32 -7.37 7.15 -2.49
C SER A 32 -8.67 6.82 -3.20
N VAL A 33 -8.68 7.06 -4.52
CA VAL A 33 -9.78 6.68 -5.43
C VAL A 33 -9.16 5.99 -6.63
N LYS A 34 -9.68 4.81 -7.00
CA LYS A 34 -9.21 4.06 -8.17
C LYS A 34 -10.37 3.38 -8.86
N ILE A 35 -10.41 3.47 -10.18
CA ILE A 35 -11.40 2.81 -11.05
C ILE A 35 -10.91 1.40 -11.37
N SER A 36 -11.84 0.43 -11.44
CA SER A 36 -11.55 -0.94 -11.89
C SER A 36 -11.05 -0.97 -13.35
N PRO A 37 -10.29 -1.99 -13.76
CA PRO A 37 -9.76 -2.08 -15.13
C PRO A 37 -10.85 -2.07 -16.23
N ASP A 38 -12.05 -2.57 -15.94
CA ASP A 38 -13.18 -2.57 -16.85
C ASP A 38 -14.04 -1.28 -16.80
N GLY A 39 -13.72 -0.35 -15.90
CA GLY A 39 -14.42 0.92 -15.73
C GLY A 39 -15.80 0.84 -15.08
N LYS A 40 -16.20 -0.32 -14.52
CA LYS A 40 -17.56 -0.51 -13.97
C LYS A 40 -17.64 -0.25 -12.46
N SER A 41 -16.52 -0.38 -11.74
CA SER A 41 -16.47 -0.20 -10.31
C SER A 41 -15.45 0.86 -9.91
N ILE A 42 -15.70 1.51 -8.79
CA ILE A 42 -14.78 2.46 -8.18
C ILE A 42 -14.48 2.04 -6.74
N GLY A 43 -13.20 2.00 -6.39
CA GLY A 43 -12.75 1.82 -5.01
C GLY A 43 -12.41 3.17 -4.39
N ILE A 44 -12.95 3.45 -3.23
CA ILE A 44 -12.72 4.67 -2.47
C ILE A 44 -12.22 4.30 -1.09
N LEU A 45 -10.96 4.61 -0.81
CA LEU A 45 -10.39 4.50 0.53
C LEU A 45 -10.67 5.81 1.27
N ARG A 46 -11.52 5.76 2.28
CA ARG A 46 -11.98 6.93 3.01
C ARG A 46 -12.03 6.67 4.51
N LYS A 47 -12.12 7.74 5.29
CA LYS A 47 -12.32 7.68 6.74
C LYS A 47 -13.81 7.75 7.05
N ILE A 48 -14.31 6.78 7.83
CA ILE A 48 -15.68 6.75 8.36
C ILE A 48 -15.56 6.46 9.86
N ASP A 49 -16.18 7.28 10.69
CA ASP A 49 -16.20 7.14 12.16
C ASP A 49 -14.80 6.97 12.79
N GLY A 50 -13.78 7.57 12.15
CA GLY A 50 -12.41 7.54 12.64
C GLY A 50 -11.54 6.43 12.06
N GLU A 51 -12.10 5.44 11.38
CA GLU A 51 -11.40 4.29 10.79
C GLU A 51 -11.35 4.36 9.26
N ARG A 52 -10.31 3.81 8.66
CA ARG A 52 -10.17 3.74 7.20
C ARG A 52 -10.95 2.56 6.66
N MET A 53 -11.86 2.85 5.76
CA MET A 53 -12.71 1.88 5.08
C MET A 53 -12.50 1.97 3.57
N LEU A 54 -12.38 0.83 2.90
CA LEU A 54 -12.39 0.75 1.44
C LEU A 54 -13.80 0.40 0.98
N SER A 55 -14.48 1.37 0.37
CA SER A 55 -15.81 1.17 -0.23
C SER A 55 -15.66 0.86 -1.72
N ILE A 56 -16.29 -0.20 -2.18
CA ILE A 56 -16.42 -0.54 -3.60
C ILE A 56 -17.83 -0.22 -4.06
N LEU A 57 -17.94 0.60 -5.09
CA LEU A 57 -19.22 1.05 -5.65
C LEU A 57 -19.32 0.66 -7.12
N ASP A 58 -20.54 0.35 -7.55
CA ASP A 58 -20.89 0.28 -8.96
C ASP A 58 -21.03 1.71 -9.53
N ILE A 59 -20.35 2.00 -10.65
CA ILE A 59 -20.32 3.35 -11.23
C ILE A 59 -21.67 3.73 -11.86
N GLN A 60 -22.42 2.75 -12.39
CA GLN A 60 -23.69 3.03 -13.08
C GLN A 60 -24.83 3.27 -12.10
N THR A 61 -24.90 2.45 -11.04
CA THR A 61 -25.98 2.53 -10.06
C THR A 61 -25.66 3.42 -8.87
N ASN A 62 -24.37 3.75 -8.63
CA ASN A 62 -23.85 4.39 -7.43
C ASN A 62 -24.12 3.59 -6.15
N GLU A 63 -24.43 2.32 -6.26
CA GLU A 63 -24.66 1.46 -5.11
C GLU A 63 -23.34 0.90 -4.56
N VAL A 64 -23.29 0.76 -3.25
CA VAL A 64 -22.13 0.13 -2.58
C VAL A 64 -22.23 -1.38 -2.77
N ILE A 65 -21.25 -1.96 -3.47
CA ILE A 65 -21.10 -3.41 -3.64
C ILE A 65 -20.66 -4.03 -2.31
N PHE A 66 -19.61 -3.45 -1.70
CA PHE A 66 -19.06 -3.92 -0.44
C PHE A 66 -18.21 -2.86 0.24
N ASN A 67 -18.15 -2.92 1.59
CA ASN A 67 -17.23 -2.15 2.39
C ASN A 67 -16.23 -3.09 3.05
N HIS A 68 -14.95 -2.90 2.73
CA HIS A 68 -13.85 -3.61 3.38
C HIS A 68 -13.36 -2.79 4.58
N GLU A 69 -13.45 -3.39 5.76
CA GLU A 69 -12.96 -2.82 7.01
C GLU A 69 -12.15 -3.86 7.77
N PHE A 70 -11.26 -3.40 8.63
CA PHE A 70 -10.51 -4.25 9.53
C PHE A 70 -10.78 -3.85 10.97
N VAL A 71 -11.02 -4.84 11.81
CA VAL A 71 -11.21 -4.67 13.24
C VAL A 71 -9.89 -4.74 14.00
N ARG A 72 -9.86 -4.17 15.22
CA ARG A 72 -8.74 -4.23 16.16
C ARG A 72 -7.54 -3.33 15.81
N GLY A 73 -7.78 -2.16 15.22
CA GLY A 73 -6.76 -1.15 15.00
C GLY A 73 -5.85 -1.42 13.78
N ASP A 74 -6.21 -2.38 12.93
CA ASP A 74 -5.63 -2.51 11.60
C ASP A 74 -6.45 -1.68 10.61
N GLU A 75 -5.78 -0.90 9.77
CA GLU A 75 -6.39 -0.05 8.75
C GLU A 75 -5.83 -0.38 7.37
N ILE A 76 -6.63 -0.17 6.32
CA ILE A 76 -6.13 -0.28 4.94
C ILE A 76 -5.19 0.88 4.65
N ASN A 77 -3.94 0.57 4.28
CA ASN A 77 -2.94 1.55 3.86
C ASN A 77 -3.13 1.96 2.41
N SER A 78 -3.18 0.95 1.55
CA SER A 78 -3.28 1.07 0.11
C SER A 78 -4.06 -0.09 -0.46
N PHE A 79 -4.69 0.13 -1.61
CA PHE A 79 -5.38 -0.93 -2.36
C PHE A 79 -5.04 -0.84 -3.84
N TYR A 80 -5.20 -1.96 -4.54
CA TYR A 80 -4.91 -2.11 -5.96
C TYR A 80 -5.96 -3.01 -6.61
N TRP A 81 -6.35 -2.68 -7.83
CA TRP A 81 -7.11 -3.56 -8.70
C TRP A 81 -6.15 -4.56 -9.34
N ALA A 82 -6.31 -5.84 -9.05
CA ALA A 82 -5.54 -6.92 -9.70
C ALA A 82 -6.27 -7.42 -10.96
N SER A 83 -7.59 -7.38 -10.94
CA SER A 83 -8.46 -7.62 -12.09
C SER A 83 -9.75 -6.81 -11.93
N GLU A 84 -10.71 -7.01 -12.79
CA GLU A 84 -12.04 -6.40 -12.71
C GLU A 84 -12.83 -6.80 -11.46
N ASP A 85 -12.54 -7.96 -10.88
CA ASP A 85 -13.26 -8.55 -9.74
C ASP A 85 -12.38 -8.86 -8.54
N ARG A 86 -11.06 -8.55 -8.61
CA ARG A 86 -10.09 -8.91 -7.57
C ARG A 86 -9.29 -7.72 -7.07
N LEU A 87 -9.19 -7.59 -5.75
CA LEU A 87 -8.47 -6.53 -5.05
C LEU A 87 -7.28 -7.09 -4.28
N ILE A 88 -6.23 -6.28 -4.21
CA ILE A 88 -5.09 -6.44 -3.30
C ILE A 88 -5.06 -5.24 -2.37
N PHE A 89 -4.75 -5.45 -1.11
CA PHE A 89 -4.53 -4.35 -0.16
C PHE A 89 -3.48 -4.68 0.90
N GLU A 90 -2.88 -3.64 1.40
CA GLU A 90 -1.87 -3.64 2.45
C GLU A 90 -2.42 -2.97 3.70
N LEU A 91 -1.98 -3.42 4.87
CA LEU A 91 -2.48 -2.91 6.14
C LEU A 91 -1.45 -2.07 6.90
N LEU A 92 -1.98 -1.07 7.60
CA LEU A 92 -1.32 -0.35 8.68
C LEU A 92 -1.85 -0.81 10.03
N ARG A 93 -1.07 -0.61 11.06
CA ARG A 93 -1.48 -0.76 12.45
C ARG A 93 -1.16 0.49 13.24
N ALA A 94 -2.12 0.96 14.04
CA ALA A 94 -1.89 2.03 14.98
C ALA A 94 -0.87 1.60 16.06
N GLY A 95 0.08 2.47 16.33
CA GLY A 95 0.97 2.32 17.47
C GLY A 95 0.24 2.45 18.81
N ARG A 96 0.94 2.15 19.90
CA ARG A 96 0.35 2.22 21.26
C ARG A 96 -0.16 3.62 21.63
N ASP A 97 0.45 4.65 21.06
CA ASP A 97 0.09 6.05 21.27
C ASP A 97 -0.97 6.56 20.27
N THR A 98 -1.45 5.71 19.36
CA THR A 98 -2.42 6.01 18.30
C THR A 98 -2.06 7.16 17.36
N THR A 99 -0.89 7.79 17.55
CA THR A 99 -0.43 8.91 16.73
C THR A 99 0.44 8.47 15.55
N ARG A 100 0.96 7.24 15.60
CA ARG A 100 1.84 6.68 14.57
C ARG A 100 1.26 5.38 14.04
N TYR A 101 1.30 5.26 12.71
CA TYR A 101 0.91 4.04 11.99
C TYR A 101 2.14 3.37 11.44
N PHE A 102 2.16 2.04 11.50
CA PHE A 102 3.23 1.21 10.97
C PHE A 102 2.68 0.25 9.91
N ALA A 103 3.41 0.12 8.79
CA ALA A 103 3.10 -0.92 7.82
C ALA A 103 3.27 -2.29 8.47
N THR A 104 2.23 -3.11 8.40
CA THR A 104 2.24 -4.45 9.01
C THR A 104 2.99 -5.47 8.18
N GLY A 105 3.24 -5.17 6.91
CA GLY A 105 3.74 -6.12 5.91
C GLY A 105 2.72 -7.23 5.59
N GLN A 106 1.45 -7.02 5.94
CA GLN A 106 0.36 -7.92 5.57
C GLN A 106 -0.19 -7.48 4.22
N VAL A 107 -0.26 -8.45 3.29
CA VAL A 107 -0.84 -8.30 1.97
C VAL A 107 -2.01 -9.26 1.86
N TYR A 108 -3.16 -8.74 1.48
CA TYR A 108 -4.39 -9.50 1.30
C TYR A 108 -4.85 -9.46 -0.15
N SER A 109 -5.58 -10.48 -0.54
CA SER A 109 -6.34 -10.54 -1.78
C SER A 109 -7.78 -10.91 -1.48
N THR A 110 -8.74 -10.31 -2.17
CA THR A 110 -10.17 -10.54 -1.97
C THR A 110 -10.97 -10.25 -3.24
N ASP A 111 -12.12 -10.89 -3.41
CA ASP A 111 -13.09 -10.49 -4.42
C ASP A 111 -13.72 -9.14 -4.05
N ILE A 112 -14.24 -8.39 -5.02
CA ILE A 112 -14.84 -7.06 -4.81
C ILE A 112 -16.02 -7.08 -3.83
N ASP A 113 -16.67 -8.23 -3.66
CA ASP A 113 -17.78 -8.45 -2.73
C ASP A 113 -17.34 -8.97 -1.36
N GLY A 114 -16.05 -8.93 -1.07
CA GLY A 114 -15.45 -9.36 0.20
C GLY A 114 -15.30 -10.87 0.36
N LYS A 115 -15.72 -11.67 -0.63
CA LYS A 115 -15.56 -13.13 -0.57
C LYS A 115 -14.14 -13.56 -0.94
N LYS A 116 -13.82 -14.84 -0.65
CA LYS A 116 -12.53 -15.46 -0.93
C LYS A 116 -11.32 -14.62 -0.49
N GLN A 117 -11.47 -13.93 0.64
CA GLN A 117 -10.37 -13.18 1.21
C GLN A 117 -9.28 -14.13 1.71
N ILE A 118 -8.05 -13.88 1.26
CA ILE A 118 -6.86 -14.62 1.73
C ILE A 118 -5.74 -13.64 2.09
N MET A 119 -4.99 -13.97 3.14
CA MET A 119 -3.73 -13.28 3.46
C MET A 119 -2.63 -13.90 2.60
N LEU A 120 -2.08 -13.14 1.66
CA LEU A 120 -0.99 -13.56 0.77
C LEU A 120 0.36 -13.56 1.47
N ALA A 121 0.62 -12.54 2.30
CA ALA A 121 1.84 -12.40 3.06
C ALA A 121 1.57 -11.78 4.43
N GLY A 122 2.44 -12.06 5.41
CA GLY A 122 2.36 -11.54 6.77
C GLY A 122 2.67 -12.59 7.83
N TYR A 123 3.02 -12.16 9.04
CA TYR A 123 3.39 -13.06 10.13
C TYR A 123 2.27 -14.03 10.55
N ASN A 124 1.01 -13.65 10.34
CA ASN A 124 -0.16 -14.44 10.69
C ASN A 124 -0.69 -15.32 9.54
N ALA A 125 0.00 -15.34 8.40
CA ALA A 125 -0.38 -16.18 7.27
C ALA A 125 -0.45 -17.67 7.69
N LYS A 126 -1.51 -18.37 7.27
CA LYS A 126 -1.78 -19.74 7.74
C LYS A 126 -0.65 -20.69 7.33
N ARG A 127 -0.19 -21.49 8.32
CA ARG A 127 0.92 -22.43 8.18
C ARG A 127 0.66 -23.55 7.15
N GLU A 128 -0.60 -23.91 6.92
CA GLU A 128 -1.00 -24.94 5.95
C GLU A 128 -0.63 -24.60 4.51
N ALA A 129 -0.69 -23.36 4.17
CA ALA A 129 -0.31 -22.84 2.88
C ALA A 129 1.19 -23.02 2.55
N VAL A 130 2.04 -22.97 3.57
CA VAL A 130 3.50 -23.13 3.43
C VAL A 130 3.89 -24.61 3.19
N ARG A 131 3.13 -25.56 3.77
CA ARG A 131 3.46 -26.99 3.70
C ARG A 131 3.16 -27.64 2.36
N THR A 132 2.20 -27.12 1.61
CA THR A 132 1.76 -27.67 0.32
C THR A 132 2.36 -26.95 -0.88
N GLY A 133 3.28 -25.98 -0.67
CA GLY A 133 3.72 -25.07 -1.74
C GLY A 133 2.58 -24.19 -2.29
N GLN A 134 1.44 -24.23 -1.61
CA GLN A 134 0.29 -23.38 -1.84
C GLN A 134 0.17 -22.43 -0.68
N GLY A 135 0.25 -21.13 -0.94
CA GLY A 135 -0.21 -20.18 0.03
C GLY A 135 0.79 -19.19 0.56
N SER A 136 0.26 -18.44 1.44
CA SER A 136 0.73 -17.21 2.01
C SER A 136 2.14 -17.31 2.60
N ALA A 137 2.99 -16.35 2.28
CA ALA A 137 4.29 -16.25 2.92
C ALA A 137 4.17 -15.80 4.36
N LYS A 138 4.74 -16.56 5.29
CA LYS A 138 4.75 -16.24 6.73
C LYS A 138 5.85 -15.22 7.07
N ARG A 139 5.95 -14.17 6.31
CA ARG A 139 6.85 -13.03 6.52
C ARG A 139 6.26 -11.75 5.96
N PRO A 140 6.67 -10.57 6.45
CA PRO A 140 6.14 -9.30 5.95
C PRO A 140 6.56 -9.07 4.51
N ALA A 141 5.65 -8.50 3.73
CA ALA A 141 5.89 -8.14 2.35
C ALA A 141 5.30 -6.77 2.03
N GLN A 142 5.68 -6.25 0.88
CA GLN A 142 5.11 -5.08 0.24
C GLN A 142 4.82 -5.42 -1.22
N VAL A 143 3.75 -4.88 -1.76
CA VAL A 143 3.47 -4.97 -3.20
C VAL A 143 4.49 -4.12 -3.94
N ALA A 144 5.29 -4.74 -4.80
CA ALA A 144 6.32 -4.07 -5.58
C ALA A 144 5.81 -3.70 -6.99
N ASN A 145 5.01 -4.58 -7.62
CA ASN A 145 4.39 -4.32 -8.91
C ASN A 145 3.11 -5.14 -9.08
N MET A 146 2.11 -4.55 -9.73
CA MET A 146 0.80 -5.19 -9.96
C MET A 146 0.74 -6.03 -11.23
N MET A 147 1.81 -6.07 -12.04
CA MET A 147 1.86 -6.83 -13.29
C MET A 147 0.62 -6.59 -14.17
N PRO A 148 0.41 -5.40 -14.75
CA PRO A 148 -0.89 -4.97 -15.31
C PRO A 148 -1.43 -5.85 -16.45
N TYR A 149 -0.60 -6.70 -17.04
CA TYR A 149 -0.98 -7.66 -18.09
C TYR A 149 -1.11 -9.10 -17.59
N ASP A 150 -0.85 -9.36 -16.29
CA ASP A 150 -1.00 -10.69 -15.66
C ASP A 150 -2.09 -10.61 -14.59
N LYS A 151 -3.29 -11.07 -14.91
CA LYS A 151 -4.46 -11.01 -14.02
C LYS A 151 -4.41 -11.99 -12.83
N GLU A 152 -3.40 -12.85 -12.80
CA GLU A 152 -3.28 -13.89 -11.76
C GLU A 152 -2.14 -13.65 -10.78
N HIS A 153 -1.23 -12.75 -11.09
CA HIS A 153 -0.02 -12.56 -10.28
C HIS A 153 0.27 -11.10 -9.99
N ILE A 154 1.02 -10.91 -8.91
CA ILE A 154 1.67 -9.66 -8.54
C ILE A 154 3.15 -9.94 -8.22
N VAL A 155 3.96 -8.90 -8.23
CA VAL A 155 5.31 -8.94 -7.66
C VAL A 155 5.26 -8.40 -6.24
N VAL A 156 5.75 -9.19 -5.30
CA VAL A 156 5.93 -8.79 -3.91
C VAL A 156 7.41 -8.72 -3.55
N GLN A 157 7.73 -7.75 -2.72
CA GLN A 157 9.04 -7.59 -2.14
C GLN A 157 8.99 -8.05 -0.68
N PHE A 158 9.85 -8.99 -0.31
CA PHE A 158 10.01 -9.43 1.06
C PHE A 158 11.16 -8.69 1.72
N TYR A 159 10.91 -8.33 2.98
CA TYR A 159 11.95 -7.84 3.88
C TYR A 159 12.57 -9.03 4.58
N ASP A 160 13.88 -9.10 4.52
CA ASP A 160 14.67 -10.08 5.27
C ASP A 160 15.54 -9.37 6.32
N SER A 161 15.92 -10.09 7.36
CA SER A 161 16.88 -9.65 8.39
C SER A 161 18.26 -9.31 7.82
N SER A 162 18.58 -9.80 6.63
CA SER A 162 19.83 -9.49 5.91
C SER A 162 19.83 -8.10 5.27
N GLU A 163 18.69 -7.38 5.27
CA GLU A 163 18.47 -6.10 4.59
C GLU A 163 18.53 -6.17 3.05
N PHE A 164 18.73 -7.36 2.47
CA PHE A 164 18.61 -7.60 1.04
C PHE A 164 17.16 -7.96 0.72
N PHE A 165 16.55 -7.18 -0.12
CA PHE A 165 15.18 -7.45 -0.53
C PHE A 165 15.14 -8.57 -1.56
N GLU A 166 14.10 -9.39 -1.46
CA GLU A 166 13.82 -10.44 -2.44
C GLU A 166 12.54 -10.10 -3.19
N LEU A 167 12.57 -10.21 -4.51
CA LEU A 167 11.38 -10.14 -5.36
C LEU A 167 10.84 -11.52 -5.67
N TRP A 168 9.54 -11.66 -5.52
CA TRP A 168 8.81 -12.89 -5.79
C TRP A 168 7.55 -12.59 -6.61
N LYS A 169 7.30 -13.40 -7.63
CA LYS A 169 6.03 -13.46 -8.34
C LYS A 169 5.07 -14.30 -7.52
N MET A 170 3.88 -13.77 -7.20
CA MET A 170 2.92 -14.38 -6.29
C MET A 170 1.54 -14.45 -6.94
N ASN A 171 0.91 -15.63 -6.95
CA ASN A 171 -0.45 -15.82 -7.43
C ASN A 171 -1.45 -15.26 -6.41
N ILE A 172 -2.35 -14.39 -6.86
CA ILE A 172 -3.31 -13.65 -6.03
C ILE A 172 -4.49 -14.47 -5.53
N TYR A 173 -4.72 -15.66 -6.07
CA TYR A 173 -5.83 -16.54 -5.68
C TYR A 173 -5.45 -17.60 -4.68
N ASN A 174 -4.18 -18.02 -4.67
CA ASN A 174 -3.73 -19.14 -3.83
C ASN A 174 -2.40 -18.90 -3.11
N GLY A 175 -1.73 -17.75 -3.36
CA GLY A 175 -0.47 -17.37 -2.74
C GLY A 175 0.75 -18.20 -3.16
N ARG A 176 0.64 -19.04 -4.19
CA ARG A 176 1.83 -19.71 -4.77
C ARG A 176 2.80 -18.67 -5.28
N MET A 177 4.08 -18.91 -5.04
CA MET A 177 5.10 -17.93 -5.39
C MET A 177 6.34 -18.58 -5.97
N SER A 178 7.01 -17.84 -6.86
CA SER A 178 8.32 -18.16 -7.40
C SER A 178 9.25 -16.97 -7.24
N LYS A 179 10.50 -17.23 -6.87
CA LYS A 179 11.50 -16.19 -6.71
C LYS A 179 11.90 -15.63 -8.06
N ILE A 180 11.94 -14.30 -8.17
CA ILE A 180 12.42 -13.60 -9.35
C ILE A 180 13.92 -13.33 -9.17
N THR A 181 14.28 -12.58 -8.12
CA THR A 181 15.66 -12.17 -7.85
C THR A 181 15.87 -11.73 -6.41
N THR A 182 17.11 -11.49 -6.03
CA THR A 182 17.49 -10.82 -4.79
C THR A 182 18.14 -9.49 -5.15
N ALA A 183 17.94 -8.48 -4.31
CA ALA A 183 18.59 -7.17 -4.47
C ALA A 183 20.13 -7.34 -4.47
N PRO A 184 20.83 -6.65 -5.36
CA PRO A 184 22.30 -6.73 -5.43
C PRO A 184 22.99 -5.99 -4.28
N VAL A 185 22.32 -4.99 -3.71
CA VAL A 185 22.77 -4.24 -2.54
C VAL A 185 21.63 -4.10 -1.52
N LYS A 186 21.98 -3.77 -0.28
CA LYS A 186 21.00 -3.57 0.79
C LYS A 186 20.04 -2.43 0.44
N GLN A 187 18.77 -2.61 0.79
CA GLN A 187 17.70 -1.61 0.64
C GLN A 187 17.57 -1.03 -0.78
N ALA A 188 17.94 -1.81 -1.82
CA ALA A 188 17.81 -1.37 -3.20
C ALA A 188 16.34 -1.18 -3.60
N ASN A 189 16.09 -0.16 -4.40
CA ASN A 189 14.82 0.06 -5.07
C ASN A 189 14.86 -0.59 -6.46
N PHE A 190 13.86 -1.41 -6.76
CA PHE A 190 13.75 -2.07 -8.05
C PHE A 190 13.01 -1.19 -9.07
N ILE A 191 13.41 -1.31 -10.33
CA ILE A 191 12.81 -0.65 -11.48
C ILE A 191 12.14 -1.71 -12.34
N PHE A 192 10.90 -1.44 -12.74
CA PHE A 192 10.09 -2.36 -13.54
C PHE A 192 9.72 -1.74 -14.88
N ASN A 193 9.59 -2.58 -15.89
CA ASN A 193 8.97 -2.18 -17.16
C ASN A 193 7.43 -2.21 -17.06
N ASN A 194 6.75 -1.86 -18.15
CA ASN A 194 5.28 -1.83 -18.19
C ASN A 194 4.65 -3.23 -18.08
N GLN A 195 5.38 -4.30 -18.29
CA GLN A 195 4.93 -5.68 -18.11
C GLN A 195 5.08 -6.17 -16.66
N GLY A 196 5.72 -5.39 -15.80
CA GLY A 196 6.00 -5.77 -14.41
C GLY A 196 7.26 -6.65 -14.27
N GLU A 197 8.11 -6.71 -15.30
CA GLU A 197 9.39 -7.37 -15.24
C GLU A 197 10.45 -6.44 -14.66
N VAL A 198 11.33 -6.97 -13.81
CA VAL A 198 12.43 -6.19 -13.24
C VAL A 198 13.47 -5.90 -14.31
N THR A 199 13.78 -4.63 -14.51
CA THR A 199 14.76 -4.15 -15.51
C THR A 199 15.98 -3.51 -14.90
N GLY A 200 15.87 -3.08 -13.64
CA GLY A 200 16.98 -2.44 -12.95
C GLY A 200 16.79 -2.40 -11.44
N ALA A 201 17.84 -1.98 -10.77
CA ALA A 201 17.81 -1.61 -9.37
C ALA A 201 18.77 -0.45 -9.11
N VAL A 202 18.45 0.35 -8.10
CA VAL A 202 19.31 1.42 -7.62
C VAL A 202 19.42 1.32 -6.10
N GLY A 203 20.60 1.49 -5.58
CA GLY A 203 20.84 1.43 -4.15
C GLY A 203 22.10 2.19 -3.75
N MET A 204 22.51 2.02 -2.51
CA MET A 204 23.71 2.65 -1.97
C MET A 204 24.66 1.60 -1.43
N THR A 205 25.94 1.79 -1.67
CA THR A 205 27.00 1.00 -1.05
C THR A 205 27.17 1.40 0.43
N LEU A 206 27.98 0.62 1.16
CA LEU A 206 28.36 0.96 2.52
C LEU A 206 29.17 2.27 2.62
N GLN A 207 29.78 2.70 1.52
CA GLN A 207 30.51 3.96 1.38
C GLN A 207 29.61 5.15 1.02
N ASN A 208 28.29 4.96 0.99
CA ASN A 208 27.29 5.93 0.55
C ASN A 208 27.42 6.36 -0.93
N GLU A 209 27.93 5.50 -1.76
CA GLU A 209 27.98 5.70 -3.21
C GLU A 209 26.72 5.12 -3.83
N MET A 210 26.10 5.86 -4.76
CA MET A 210 24.93 5.39 -5.48
C MET A 210 25.37 4.42 -6.58
N VAL A 211 24.76 3.25 -6.62
CA VAL A 211 25.06 2.20 -7.61
C VAL A 211 23.81 1.82 -8.37
N TYR A 212 24.00 1.50 -9.64
CA TYR A 212 22.95 1.15 -10.57
C TYR A 212 23.18 -0.25 -11.10
N TYR A 213 22.09 -1.00 -11.28
CA TYR A 213 22.11 -2.34 -11.83
C TYR A 213 21.09 -2.45 -12.96
N ILE A 214 21.48 -3.09 -14.04
CA ILE A 214 20.57 -3.50 -15.11
C ILE A 214 20.36 -5.00 -14.98
N TYR A 215 19.12 -5.44 -15.11
CA TYR A 215 18.77 -6.84 -15.04
C TYR A 215 18.73 -7.45 -16.45
N LYS A 216 19.47 -8.56 -16.64
CA LYS A 216 19.37 -9.43 -17.82
C LYS A 216 19.03 -10.83 -17.31
N GLU A 217 17.92 -11.41 -17.82
CA GLU A 217 17.46 -12.75 -17.41
C GLU A 217 17.33 -12.90 -15.89
N ASN A 218 16.82 -11.84 -15.22
CA ASN A 218 16.70 -11.72 -13.76
C ASN A 218 18.02 -11.70 -12.97
N LEU A 219 19.15 -11.54 -13.65
CA LEU A 219 20.46 -11.38 -13.02
C LEU A 219 20.89 -9.91 -13.05
N PRO A 220 21.30 -9.34 -11.91
CA PRO A 220 21.79 -7.97 -11.84
C PRO A 220 23.21 -7.87 -12.41
N ILE A 221 23.41 -6.87 -13.27
CA ILE A 221 24.72 -6.48 -13.80
C ILE A 221 24.94 -5.04 -13.37
N GLU A 222 26.03 -4.77 -12.68
CA GLU A 222 26.38 -3.40 -12.30
C GLU A 222 26.58 -2.54 -13.54
N TYR A 223 25.99 -1.36 -13.51
CA TYR A 223 26.02 -0.41 -14.61
C TYR A 223 26.80 0.84 -14.19
N ASP A 224 27.88 1.13 -14.90
CA ASP A 224 28.59 2.40 -14.77
C ASP A 224 28.05 3.39 -15.80
N PRO A 225 27.46 4.53 -15.38
CA PRO A 225 26.98 5.56 -16.29
C PRO A 225 28.08 6.19 -17.14
N LEU A 226 29.35 6.00 -16.75
CA LEU A 226 30.50 6.55 -17.48
C LEU A 226 31.01 5.63 -18.60
N ASP A 227 30.50 4.40 -18.69
CA ASP A 227 30.85 3.43 -19.74
C ASP A 227 30.04 3.59 -21.04
N CYS A 228 29.38 4.74 -21.25
CA CYS A 228 28.56 5.06 -22.42
C CYS A 228 29.28 5.97 -23.41
#